data_37d85547a858d24ffe0bafefe5788609
#
_entry.id   37d85547a858d24ffe0bafefe5788609
#
_cell.length_a   1.000
_cell.length_b   1.000
_cell.length_c   1.000
_cell.angle_alpha   90.00
_cell.angle_beta   90.00
_cell.angle_gamma   90.00
#
_symmetry.space_group_name_H-M   'P 1'
#
loop_
_entity.id
_entity.type
_entity.pdbx_description
1 polymer ?
#
loop_
_entity_poly.entity_id
_entity_poly.type
_entity_poly.pdbx_seq_one_letter_code
_entity_poly.pdbx_strand_id
1 'polypeptide(L)'
;MTRALEFFKSFLLIELLRGLALTGRHLFARKITVQFPEEKTPISPRFRGLHALRRYPNGEERCIACKLCEAVCPALAIHIESDAREDGTRRTTRYDIDLVKCIFCGFCEEACPVDAIVETRILEYHGEKRGELYYTKPMLLAVGDRYEEQIARDRAADARYR
;
A
#
# COMPACT_ATOMS: atom_id res chain seq x y z
N MET A 1 -35.85 44.37 18.56
CA MET A 1 -34.59 45.00 18.08
C MET A 1 -33.71 44.00 17.29
N THR A 2 -33.79 42.73 17.55
CA THR A 2 -32.95 41.67 16.91
C THR A 2 -33.34 41.34 15.44
N ARG A 3 -34.63 41.18 15.12
CA ARG A 3 -35.10 40.82 13.77
C ARG A 3 -34.83 41.90 12.70
N ALA A 4 -34.93 43.16 13.04
CA ALA A 4 -34.63 44.27 12.13
C ALA A 4 -33.11 44.31 11.81
N LEU A 5 -32.27 44.05 12.81
CA LEU A 5 -30.83 44.00 12.64
C LEU A 5 -30.37 42.82 11.74
N GLU A 6 -31.04 41.67 11.90
CA GLU A 6 -30.79 40.49 11.04
C GLU A 6 -31.26 40.74 9.61
N PHE A 7 -32.38 41.39 9.41
CA PHE A 7 -32.85 41.79 8.10
C PHE A 7 -31.87 42.73 7.40
N PHE A 8 -31.38 43.77 8.11
CA PHE A 8 -30.37 44.67 7.53
C PHE A 8 -29.05 43.97 7.23
N LYS A 9 -28.60 43.05 8.06
CA LYS A 9 -27.38 42.23 7.80
C LYS A 9 -27.56 41.34 6.57
N SER A 10 -28.74 40.74 6.42
CA SER A 10 -29.06 39.90 5.25
C SER A 10 -29.15 40.74 3.97
N PHE A 11 -29.79 41.92 4.05
CA PHE A 11 -29.90 42.83 2.91
C PHE A 11 -28.54 43.38 2.47
N LEU A 12 -27.65 43.68 3.40
CA LEU A 12 -26.27 44.13 3.11
C LEU A 12 -25.32 43.02 2.75
N LEU A 13 -25.78 41.78 2.65
CA LEU A 13 -24.97 40.58 2.28
C LEU A 13 -23.67 40.46 3.09
N ILE A 14 -23.72 40.86 4.38
CA ILE A 14 -22.54 40.89 5.26
C ILE A 14 -21.89 39.49 5.35
N GLU A 15 -22.67 38.44 5.35
CA GLU A 15 -22.17 37.07 5.40
C GLU A 15 -21.45 36.68 4.12
N LEU A 16 -21.94 37.15 2.97
CA LEU A 16 -21.24 36.97 1.68
C LEU A 16 -19.89 37.70 1.67
N LEU A 17 -19.88 38.94 2.17
CA LEU A 17 -18.61 39.70 2.27
C LEU A 17 -17.61 39.04 3.24
N ARG A 18 -18.09 38.48 4.35
CA ARG A 18 -17.23 37.70 5.26
C ARG A 18 -16.69 36.43 4.59
N GLY A 19 -17.53 35.71 3.86
CA GLY A 19 -17.10 34.54 3.08
C GLY A 19 -16.06 34.90 2.02
N LEU A 20 -16.28 36.02 1.30
CA LEU A 20 -15.34 36.52 0.30
C LEU A 20 -14.00 36.95 0.94
N ALA A 21 -14.05 37.61 2.09
CA ALA A 21 -12.85 37.98 2.83
C ALA A 21 -12.06 36.77 3.32
N LEU A 22 -12.76 35.70 3.73
CA LEU A 22 -12.13 34.42 4.12
C LEU A 22 -11.42 33.78 2.94
N THR A 23 -12.08 33.63 1.81
CA THR A 23 -11.47 33.04 0.59
C THR A 23 -10.34 33.92 0.06
N GLY A 24 -10.50 35.24 0.08
CA GLY A 24 -9.45 36.20 -0.27
C GLY A 24 -8.20 36.06 0.59
N ARG A 25 -8.36 35.86 1.89
CA ARG A 25 -7.22 35.61 2.79
C ARG A 25 -6.49 34.32 2.44
N HIS A 26 -7.22 33.26 2.08
CA HIS A 26 -6.62 32.00 1.66
C HIS A 26 -5.92 32.05 0.31
N LEU A 27 -6.32 32.97 -0.58
CA LEU A 27 -5.63 33.21 -1.84
C LEU A 27 -4.16 33.62 -1.64
N PHE A 28 -3.88 34.40 -0.59
CA PHE A 28 -2.53 34.90 -0.26
C PHE A 28 -1.83 34.05 0.82
N ALA A 29 -2.51 33.04 1.37
CA ALA A 29 -1.91 32.15 2.35
C ALA A 29 -0.91 31.19 1.69
N ARG A 30 0.07 30.67 2.49
CA ARG A 30 0.97 29.64 2.03
C ARG A 30 0.16 28.40 1.60
N LYS A 31 0.42 27.92 0.39
CA LYS A 31 -0.17 26.71 -0.14
C LYS A 31 0.28 25.49 0.69
N ILE A 32 -0.67 24.63 1.05
CA ILE A 32 -0.41 23.36 1.75
C ILE A 32 -0.52 22.16 0.82
N THR A 33 -0.86 22.38 -0.44
CA THR A 33 -1.00 21.35 -1.48
C THR A 33 0.37 20.80 -1.84
N VAL A 34 0.47 19.48 -1.86
CA VAL A 34 1.64 18.77 -2.39
C VAL A 34 1.52 18.74 -3.92
N GLN A 35 2.56 19.17 -4.62
CA GLN A 35 2.59 19.24 -6.08
C GLN A 35 3.03 17.88 -6.65
N PHE A 36 2.13 16.90 -6.66
CA PHE A 36 2.39 15.61 -7.31
C PHE A 36 2.43 15.80 -8.85
N PRO A 37 3.37 15.16 -9.60
CA PRO A 37 4.36 14.15 -9.16
C PRO A 37 5.72 14.69 -8.70
N GLU A 38 5.97 16.01 -8.80
CA GLU A 38 7.26 16.64 -8.47
C GLU A 38 7.57 16.52 -6.98
N GLU A 39 6.52 16.68 -6.16
CA GLU A 39 6.60 16.49 -4.71
C GLU A 39 5.80 15.26 -4.31
N LYS A 40 6.43 14.34 -3.57
CA LYS A 40 5.77 13.13 -3.07
C LYS A 40 5.48 13.24 -1.59
N THR A 41 4.30 12.82 -1.20
CA THR A 41 3.93 12.69 0.22
C THR A 41 4.75 11.56 0.87
N PRO A 42 5.32 11.77 2.06
CA PRO A 42 6.03 10.71 2.77
C PRO A 42 5.08 9.56 3.12
N ILE A 43 5.43 8.36 2.67
CA ILE A 43 4.63 7.15 2.89
C ILE A 43 5.06 6.47 4.19
N SER A 44 4.10 6.05 5.00
CA SER A 44 4.35 5.33 6.26
C SER A 44 5.10 4.00 6.03
N PRO A 45 5.97 3.56 6.97
CA PRO A 45 6.55 2.20 6.96
C PRO A 45 5.51 1.08 6.93
N ARG A 46 4.31 1.34 7.43
CA ARG A 46 3.17 0.41 7.46
C ARG A 46 2.20 0.56 6.29
N PHE A 47 2.64 1.23 5.23
CA PHE A 47 1.82 1.36 4.03
C PHE A 47 1.69 0.00 3.33
N ARG A 48 0.50 -0.31 2.90
CA ARG A 48 0.16 -1.57 2.22
C ARG A 48 0.07 -1.34 0.72
N GLY A 49 1.23 -1.38 0.06
CA GLY A 49 1.34 -1.25 -1.41
C GLY A 49 1.68 -2.56 -2.09
N LEU A 50 2.42 -2.49 -3.19
CA LEU A 50 2.76 -3.64 -4.01
C LEU A 50 3.41 -4.76 -3.20
N HIS A 51 2.99 -6.00 -3.43
CA HIS A 51 3.54 -7.19 -2.77
C HIS A 51 4.93 -7.52 -3.26
N ALA A 52 5.74 -8.06 -2.36
CA ALA A 52 7.07 -8.57 -2.64
C ALA A 52 7.32 -9.91 -1.95
N LEU A 53 8.04 -10.81 -2.61
CA LEU A 53 8.57 -12.02 -2.00
C LEU A 53 10.04 -11.81 -1.65
N ARG A 54 10.41 -12.13 -0.40
CA ARG A 54 11.76 -11.91 0.14
C ARG A 54 12.63 -13.16 0.04
N ARG A 55 13.95 -12.90 -0.03
CA ARG A 55 14.99 -13.93 0.10
C ARG A 55 15.76 -13.78 1.40
N TYR A 56 16.43 -14.83 1.79
CA TYR A 56 17.48 -14.78 2.80
C TYR A 56 18.77 -14.17 2.21
N PRO A 57 19.71 -13.71 3.05
CA PRO A 57 20.99 -13.16 2.57
C PRO A 57 21.82 -14.14 1.73
N ASN A 58 21.59 -15.45 1.90
CA ASN A 58 22.21 -16.50 1.08
C ASN A 58 21.58 -16.65 -0.32
N GLY A 59 20.55 -15.84 -0.66
CA GLY A 59 19.83 -15.89 -1.93
C GLY A 59 18.68 -16.89 -1.98
N GLU A 60 18.48 -17.72 -0.96
CA GLU A 60 17.38 -18.67 -0.90
C GLU A 60 16.04 -17.96 -0.64
N GLU A 61 14.97 -18.47 -1.25
CA GLU A 61 13.62 -17.96 -1.02
C GLU A 61 13.17 -18.24 0.42
N ARG A 62 12.61 -17.26 1.11
CA ARG A 62 12.08 -17.44 2.46
C ARG A 62 10.81 -18.30 2.47
N CYS A 63 10.04 -18.30 1.38
CA CYS A 63 8.75 -19.00 1.32
C CYS A 63 8.92 -20.52 1.46
N ILE A 64 8.26 -21.08 2.47
CA ILE A 64 8.24 -22.52 2.76
C ILE A 64 6.98 -23.24 2.24
N ALA A 65 6.20 -22.56 1.40
CA ALA A 65 4.98 -23.09 0.79
C ALA A 65 3.92 -23.61 1.80
N CYS A 66 3.78 -22.95 2.93
CA CYS A 66 2.78 -23.33 3.97
C CYS A 66 1.34 -23.00 3.58
N LYS A 67 1.12 -22.19 2.54
CA LYS A 67 -0.19 -21.75 2.01
C LYS A 67 -1.08 -20.98 2.98
N LEU A 68 -0.58 -20.51 4.12
CA LEU A 68 -1.37 -19.73 5.07
C LEU A 68 -1.85 -18.40 4.46
N CYS A 69 -0.99 -17.73 3.68
CA CYS A 69 -1.36 -16.50 3.00
C CYS A 69 -2.47 -16.68 1.94
N GLU A 70 -2.51 -17.83 1.25
CA GLU A 70 -3.60 -18.20 0.35
C GLU A 70 -4.91 -18.44 1.12
N ALA A 71 -4.83 -19.20 2.23
CA ALA A 71 -5.99 -19.54 3.06
C ALA A 71 -6.62 -18.35 3.77
N VAL A 72 -5.81 -17.36 4.20
CA VAL A 72 -6.30 -16.17 4.92
C VAL A 72 -6.80 -15.07 4.00
N CYS A 73 -6.52 -15.15 2.69
CA CYS A 73 -6.85 -14.09 1.74
C CYS A 73 -8.37 -13.93 1.56
N PRO A 74 -9.00 -12.82 2.00
CA PRO A 74 -10.44 -12.64 1.91
C PRO A 74 -10.92 -12.44 0.46
N ALA A 75 -10.03 -11.97 -0.41
CA ALA A 75 -10.32 -11.73 -1.83
C ALA A 75 -9.98 -12.94 -2.73
N LEU A 76 -9.45 -14.03 -2.16
CA LEU A 76 -8.96 -15.19 -2.91
C LEU A 76 -8.06 -14.79 -4.08
N ALA A 77 -7.20 -13.81 -3.83
CA ALA A 77 -6.32 -13.22 -4.85
C ALA A 77 -4.99 -13.96 -5.00
N ILE A 78 -4.63 -14.83 -4.03
CA ILE A 78 -3.36 -15.55 -4.01
C ILE A 78 -3.60 -16.99 -4.43
N HIS A 79 -2.73 -17.50 -5.32
CA HIS A 79 -2.73 -18.89 -5.74
C HIS A 79 -1.33 -19.48 -5.61
N ILE A 80 -1.22 -20.63 -4.90
CA ILE A 80 0.05 -21.26 -4.58
C ILE A 80 0.03 -22.74 -4.95
N GLU A 81 1.00 -23.14 -5.78
CA GLU A 81 1.35 -24.55 -6.01
C GLU A 81 2.70 -24.84 -5.35
N SER A 82 2.84 -26.03 -4.81
CA SER A 82 4.04 -26.42 -4.06
C SER A 82 4.44 -27.86 -4.38
N ASP A 83 5.74 -28.10 -4.36
CA ASP A 83 6.30 -29.43 -4.53
C ASP A 83 7.36 -29.71 -3.46
N ALA A 84 7.62 -31.00 -3.23
CA ALA A 84 8.68 -31.46 -2.34
C ALA A 84 10.02 -31.44 -3.09
N ARG A 85 11.07 -30.96 -2.40
CA ARG A 85 12.45 -31.07 -2.89
C ARG A 85 13.05 -32.43 -2.51
N GLU A 86 14.19 -32.73 -3.12
CA GLU A 86 14.97 -33.95 -2.81
C GLU A 86 15.41 -34.00 -1.34
N ASP A 87 15.63 -32.85 -0.70
CA ASP A 87 15.97 -32.68 0.71
C ASP A 87 14.76 -32.85 1.68
N GLY A 88 13.59 -33.19 1.15
CA GLY A 88 12.35 -33.32 1.91
C GLY A 88 11.68 -32.00 2.30
N THR A 89 12.27 -30.85 2.00
CA THR A 89 11.66 -29.55 2.24
C THR A 89 10.61 -29.23 1.16
N ARG A 90 9.64 -28.38 1.50
CA ARG A 90 8.62 -27.94 0.55
C ARG A 90 8.96 -26.54 0.03
N ARG A 91 8.74 -26.34 -1.27
CA ARG A 91 8.90 -25.04 -1.92
C ARG A 91 7.77 -24.76 -2.89
N THR A 92 7.53 -23.48 -3.16
CA THR A 92 6.54 -23.06 -4.14
C THR A 92 7.08 -23.27 -5.56
N THR A 93 6.33 -23.99 -6.38
CA THR A 93 6.54 -24.05 -7.84
C THR A 93 5.85 -22.87 -8.51
N ARG A 94 4.71 -22.45 -7.96
CA ARG A 94 3.92 -21.31 -8.41
C ARG A 94 3.49 -20.46 -7.22
N TYR A 95 3.54 -19.14 -7.37
CA TYR A 95 3.04 -18.18 -6.40
C TYR A 95 2.55 -16.95 -7.17
N ASP A 96 1.25 -16.84 -7.33
CA ASP A 96 0.65 -15.78 -8.11
C ASP A 96 -0.27 -14.92 -7.24
N ILE A 97 -0.29 -13.62 -7.51
CA ILE A 97 -1.22 -12.67 -6.90
C ILE A 97 -1.96 -11.91 -8.00
N ASP A 98 -3.28 -11.99 -7.98
CA ASP A 98 -4.12 -11.14 -8.81
C ASP A 98 -4.34 -9.79 -8.10
N LEU A 99 -3.55 -8.78 -8.47
CA LEU A 99 -3.61 -7.45 -7.85
C LEU A 99 -4.92 -6.70 -8.16
N VAL A 100 -5.68 -7.13 -9.16
CA VAL A 100 -7.00 -6.56 -9.45
C VAL A 100 -8.04 -7.04 -8.44
N LYS A 101 -7.89 -8.26 -7.92
CA LYS A 101 -8.74 -8.80 -6.85
C LYS A 101 -8.27 -8.37 -5.47
N CYS A 102 -6.97 -8.18 -5.30
CA CYS A 102 -6.36 -7.85 -4.02
C CYS A 102 -6.92 -6.55 -3.45
N ILE A 103 -7.28 -6.57 -2.16
CA ILE A 103 -7.77 -5.39 -1.42
C ILE A 103 -6.70 -4.77 -0.51
N PHE A 104 -5.45 -5.24 -0.58
CA PHE A 104 -4.30 -4.74 0.19
C PHE A 104 -4.57 -4.70 1.70
N CYS A 105 -5.19 -5.76 2.23
CA CYS A 105 -5.54 -5.86 3.65
C CYS A 105 -4.37 -6.23 4.57
N GLY A 106 -3.27 -6.77 4.04
CA GLY A 106 -2.08 -7.16 4.80
C GLY A 106 -2.16 -8.51 5.50
N PHE A 107 -3.29 -9.22 5.46
CA PHE A 107 -3.44 -10.51 6.17
C PHE A 107 -2.46 -11.57 5.69
N CYS A 108 -2.07 -11.56 4.41
CA CYS A 108 -1.05 -12.46 3.87
C CYS A 108 0.32 -12.24 4.50
N GLU A 109 0.67 -10.99 4.78
CA GLU A 109 1.91 -10.61 5.46
C GLU A 109 1.88 -11.00 6.94
N GLU A 110 0.74 -10.75 7.63
CA GLU A 110 0.57 -11.09 9.04
C GLU A 110 0.56 -12.61 9.28
N ALA A 111 -0.02 -13.38 8.35
CA ALA A 111 -0.10 -14.84 8.45
C ALA A 111 1.22 -15.54 8.10
N CYS A 112 2.20 -14.86 7.56
CA CYS A 112 3.44 -15.47 7.07
C CYS A 112 4.43 -15.75 8.21
N PRO A 113 4.71 -17.02 8.57
CA PRO A 113 5.57 -17.34 9.72
C PRO A 113 7.06 -17.09 9.47
N VAL A 114 7.46 -16.89 8.22
CA VAL A 114 8.86 -16.72 7.81
C VAL A 114 9.13 -15.36 7.18
N ASP A 115 8.15 -14.45 7.21
CA ASP A 115 8.27 -13.10 6.68
C ASP A 115 8.70 -13.09 5.19
N ALA A 116 8.10 -14.01 4.42
CA ALA A 116 8.41 -14.22 3.02
C ALA A 116 7.62 -13.30 2.09
N ILE A 117 6.32 -13.13 2.34
CA ILE A 117 5.45 -12.19 1.64
C ILE A 117 5.31 -10.92 2.47
N VAL A 118 5.51 -9.77 1.86
CA VAL A 118 5.39 -8.45 2.49
C VAL A 118 4.70 -7.48 1.54
N GLU A 119 4.02 -6.49 2.10
CA GLU A 119 3.54 -5.33 1.38
C GLU A 119 4.57 -4.21 1.47
N THR A 120 4.83 -3.52 0.36
CA THR A 120 5.85 -2.49 0.25
C THR A 120 5.23 -1.10 0.24
N ARG A 121 6.07 -0.06 0.25
CA ARG A 121 5.61 1.33 0.05
C ARG A 121 5.36 1.69 -1.42
N ILE A 122 5.48 0.74 -2.34
CA ILE A 122 5.34 1.00 -3.77
C ILE A 122 3.86 1.17 -4.07
N LEU A 123 3.49 2.39 -4.48
CA LEU A 123 2.15 2.75 -4.91
C LEU A 123 2.07 2.91 -6.43
N GLU A 124 3.19 3.28 -7.06
CA GLU A 124 3.25 3.65 -8.47
C GLU A 124 3.47 2.39 -9.34
N TYR A 125 2.41 1.69 -9.65
CA TYR A 125 2.36 0.63 -10.66
C TYR A 125 0.99 0.64 -11.33
N HIS A 126 0.96 0.27 -12.59
CA HIS A 126 -0.26 0.24 -13.39
C HIS A 126 -0.19 -0.86 -14.45
N GLY A 127 -1.30 -1.15 -15.06
CA GLY A 127 -1.41 -2.01 -16.22
C GLY A 127 -2.43 -1.43 -17.21
N GLU A 128 -2.14 -1.49 -18.50
CA GLU A 128 -3.01 -1.01 -19.56
C GLU A 128 -3.93 -2.14 -20.09
N LYS A 129 -3.50 -3.38 -19.92
CA LYS A 129 -4.22 -4.55 -20.41
C LYS A 129 -4.60 -5.48 -19.27
N ARG A 130 -5.68 -6.23 -19.48
CA ARG A 130 -6.10 -7.26 -18.54
C ARG A 130 -5.00 -8.33 -18.42
N GLY A 131 -4.64 -8.66 -17.18
CA GLY A 131 -3.61 -9.66 -16.85
C GLY A 131 -2.24 -9.08 -16.54
N GLU A 132 -1.92 -7.84 -16.90
CA GLU A 132 -0.64 -7.21 -16.54
C GLU A 132 -0.45 -7.03 -15.03
N LEU A 133 -1.55 -6.91 -14.29
CA LEU A 133 -1.56 -6.85 -12.83
C LEU A 133 -1.69 -8.24 -12.17
N TYR A 134 -1.47 -9.31 -12.93
CA TYR A 134 -1.33 -10.65 -12.41
C TYR A 134 0.14 -10.95 -12.15
N TYR A 135 0.55 -10.76 -10.90
CA TYR A 135 1.95 -10.86 -10.51
C TYR A 135 2.33 -12.30 -10.22
N THR A 136 3.25 -12.82 -11.00
CA THR A 136 3.81 -14.17 -10.85
C THR A 136 4.95 -14.19 -9.85
N LYS A 137 5.31 -15.38 -9.36
CA LYS A 137 6.43 -15.58 -8.43
C LYS A 137 7.72 -14.87 -8.84
N PRO A 138 8.22 -14.98 -10.09
CA PRO A 138 9.43 -14.26 -10.51
C PRO A 138 9.31 -12.74 -10.41
N MET A 139 8.14 -12.19 -10.72
CA MET A 139 7.88 -10.74 -10.60
C MET A 139 7.90 -10.29 -9.14
N LEU A 140 7.26 -11.05 -8.25
CA LEU A 140 7.23 -10.75 -6.82
C LEU A 140 8.64 -10.85 -6.19
N LEU A 141 9.44 -11.82 -6.59
CA LEU A 141 10.83 -11.94 -6.16
C LEU A 141 11.69 -10.79 -6.70
N ALA A 142 11.51 -10.40 -7.96
CA ALA A 142 12.23 -9.25 -8.54
C ALA A 142 11.92 -7.94 -7.81
N VAL A 143 10.69 -7.74 -7.34
CA VAL A 143 10.33 -6.61 -6.47
C VAL A 143 11.05 -6.73 -5.13
N GLY A 144 11.04 -7.91 -4.50
CA GLY A 144 11.76 -8.17 -3.26
C GLY A 144 13.26 -7.89 -3.39
N ASP A 145 13.91 -8.46 -4.38
CA ASP A 145 15.35 -8.31 -4.62
C ASP A 145 15.73 -6.82 -4.84
N ARG A 146 14.89 -6.06 -5.55
CA ARG A 146 15.13 -4.63 -5.82
C ARG A 146 14.99 -3.74 -4.58
N TYR A 147 14.05 -4.04 -3.70
CA TYR A 147 13.67 -3.17 -2.60
C TYR A 147 13.97 -3.76 -1.22
N GLU A 148 14.72 -4.87 -1.12
CA GLU A 148 15.00 -5.56 0.15
C GLU A 148 15.56 -4.65 1.23
N GLU A 149 16.47 -3.74 0.89
CA GLU A 149 17.05 -2.81 1.86
C GLU A 149 15.98 -1.89 2.48
N GLN A 150 15.06 -1.38 1.67
CA GLN A 150 13.95 -0.58 2.15
C GLN A 150 12.97 -1.41 2.97
N ILE A 151 12.61 -2.59 2.47
CA ILE A 151 11.72 -3.55 3.15
C ILE A 151 12.29 -3.90 4.52
N ALA A 152 13.56 -4.22 4.62
CA ALA A 152 14.23 -4.56 5.87
C ALA A 152 14.19 -3.41 6.88
N ARG A 153 14.44 -2.16 6.43
CA ARG A 153 14.32 -0.96 7.26
C ARG A 153 12.89 -0.73 7.77
N ASP A 154 11.90 -0.89 6.89
CA ASP A 154 10.49 -0.72 7.24
C ASP A 154 10.02 -1.79 8.22
N ARG A 155 10.45 -3.04 8.03
CA ARG A 155 10.18 -4.15 8.95
C ARG A 155 10.82 -3.91 10.33
N ALA A 156 12.04 -3.41 10.37
CA ALA A 156 12.70 -3.05 11.63
C ALA A 156 11.98 -1.89 12.35
N ALA A 157 11.54 -0.89 11.61
CA ALA A 157 10.78 0.24 12.16
C ALA A 157 9.41 -0.17 12.71
N ASP A 158 8.78 -1.19 12.11
CA ASP A 158 7.46 -1.70 12.50
C ASP A 158 7.52 -2.84 13.54
N ALA A 159 8.69 -3.40 13.83
CA ALA A 159 8.87 -4.55 14.72
C ALA A 159 8.19 -4.39 16.10
N ARG A 160 8.04 -3.15 16.57
CA ARG A 160 7.39 -2.80 17.85
C ARG A 160 5.87 -3.09 17.86
N TYR A 161 5.24 -3.18 16.69
CA TYR A 161 3.79 -3.30 16.53
C TYR A 161 3.36 -4.68 15.99
N ARG A 162 4.28 -5.63 15.88
CA ARG A 162 4.09 -6.99 15.36
C ARG A 162 4.27 -8.04 16.42
#